data_4c112762440cd7c9133b5c93a134b67b
#
_entry.id   4c112762440cd7c9133b5c93a134b67b
#
_cell.length_a   1.000
_cell.length_b   1.000
_cell.length_c   1.000
_cell.angle_alpha   90.00
_cell.angle_beta   90.00
_cell.angle_gamma   90.00
#
_symmetry.space_group_name_H-M   'P 1'
#
loop_
_entity.id
_entity.type
_entity.pdbx_description
1 polymer ?
#
loop_
_entity_poly.entity_id
_entity_poly.type
_entity_poly.pdbx_seq_one_letter_code
_entity_poly.pdbx_strand_id
1 'polypeptide(L)'
;MTVYEELKARGLIAQVTNEEEISKMINEGKAVFYIGFDPTADSLHVGHFMALCLMKRLQMAGNKPIALMGGGTGMIGDPSGRSDMRTMMTRETIEHNCDCFKKQMERFIDFGEGKAVMVNNADWLLDLNYIEFLRDIGPHFSVNRMLAAECYKQRMEKGLSFLEFNYMLMQGYDFYMLYQKYGCNMEFGGDDQWSNMLAGTELIRRKLGKDAHAMTITLLLNSEGKKMGKTASGAVWLDPEKTTPYEFYQYWRNVDDTDVLKCLKLLTFLPIEDILAMESWEGAKLNEAKEILAYELTKLVHGEVEAEKAQSAAKALFAGGGSLENMPSFAISMEDARDGVFDIITLLHKSGLVATRSEGRRAVEQGGVVVNDNKVTDFAATFTPDELSGDGLIVRKGKKKFCKVVLE
;
A
#
# COMPACT_ATOMS: atom_id res chain seq x y z
N MET A 1 18.38 -15.98 -15.48
CA MET A 1 18.16 -14.52 -15.29
C MET A 1 18.70 -14.13 -13.94
N THR A 2 19.52 -13.08 -13.86
CA THR A 2 20.00 -12.53 -12.58
C THR A 2 18.88 -11.76 -11.87
N VAL A 3 19.06 -11.46 -10.57
CA VAL A 3 18.06 -10.69 -9.80
C VAL A 3 17.81 -9.31 -10.41
N TYR A 4 18.88 -8.61 -10.80
CA TYR A 4 18.77 -7.30 -11.42
C TYR A 4 18.06 -7.35 -12.78
N GLU A 5 18.35 -8.35 -13.61
CA GLU A 5 17.65 -8.59 -14.88
C GLU A 5 16.15 -8.87 -14.65
N GLU A 6 15.82 -9.63 -13.60
CA GLU A 6 14.42 -9.88 -13.23
C GLU A 6 13.70 -8.58 -12.83
N LEU A 7 14.34 -7.71 -12.01
CA LEU A 7 13.78 -6.40 -11.68
C LEU A 7 13.49 -5.55 -12.93
N LYS A 8 14.42 -5.57 -13.90
CA LYS A 8 14.23 -4.87 -15.20
C LYS A 8 13.06 -5.48 -16.00
N ALA A 9 13.03 -6.80 -16.15
CA ALA A 9 11.98 -7.50 -16.90
C ALA A 9 10.59 -7.29 -16.30
N ARG A 10 10.51 -7.14 -14.96
CA ARG A 10 9.28 -6.80 -14.25
C ARG A 10 8.87 -5.33 -14.39
N GLY A 11 9.76 -4.46 -14.87
CA GLY A 11 9.51 -3.02 -14.98
C GLY A 11 9.58 -2.29 -13.62
N LEU A 12 10.30 -2.85 -12.64
CA LEU A 12 10.42 -2.27 -11.31
C LEU A 12 11.38 -1.08 -11.26
N ILE A 13 12.41 -1.04 -12.10
CA ILE A 13 13.46 -0.03 -12.05
C ILE A 13 13.03 1.23 -12.82
N ALA A 14 13.11 2.41 -12.17
CA ALA A 14 12.87 3.70 -12.80
C ALA A 14 14.19 4.45 -13.04
N GLN A 15 14.94 4.78 -11.99
CA GLN A 15 16.21 5.49 -12.07
C GLN A 15 17.28 4.82 -11.20
N VAL A 16 18.53 4.94 -11.60
CA VAL A 16 19.69 4.38 -10.86
C VAL A 16 20.85 5.36 -10.93
N THR A 17 21.65 5.46 -9.86
CA THR A 17 22.84 6.30 -9.82
C THR A 17 24.02 5.69 -10.59
N ASN A 18 24.18 4.36 -10.50
CA ASN A 18 25.23 3.60 -11.18
C ASN A 18 24.73 2.17 -11.44
N GLU A 19 24.35 1.89 -12.69
CA GLU A 19 23.73 0.60 -13.04
C GLU A 19 24.70 -0.58 -12.85
N GLU A 20 25.97 -0.42 -13.18
CA GLU A 20 26.96 -1.48 -13.09
C GLU A 20 27.20 -1.91 -11.64
N GLU A 21 27.48 -0.94 -10.75
CA GLU A 21 27.73 -1.22 -9.34
C GLU A 21 26.49 -1.74 -8.62
N ILE A 22 25.32 -1.15 -8.88
CA ILE A 22 24.04 -1.58 -8.30
C ILE A 22 23.71 -3.01 -8.73
N SER A 23 23.80 -3.31 -10.02
CA SER A 23 23.56 -4.65 -10.57
C SER A 23 24.49 -5.69 -9.94
N LYS A 24 25.77 -5.38 -9.83
CA LYS A 24 26.76 -6.25 -9.20
C LYS A 24 26.41 -6.52 -7.74
N MET A 25 26.16 -5.48 -6.94
CA MET A 25 25.87 -5.62 -5.51
C MET A 25 24.60 -6.44 -5.28
N ILE A 26 23.53 -6.17 -6.02
CA ILE A 26 22.26 -6.90 -5.90
C ILE A 26 22.43 -8.36 -6.28
N ASN A 27 23.12 -8.65 -7.39
CA ASN A 27 23.29 -10.03 -7.89
C ASN A 27 24.22 -10.86 -6.99
N GLU A 28 25.18 -10.22 -6.31
CA GLU A 28 26.11 -10.90 -5.39
C GLU A 28 25.55 -11.00 -3.95
N GLY A 29 24.33 -10.49 -3.67
CA GLY A 29 23.77 -10.47 -2.33
C GLY A 29 24.50 -9.56 -1.35
N LYS A 30 25.19 -8.53 -1.85
CA LYS A 30 26.02 -7.61 -1.07
C LYS A 30 25.37 -6.26 -0.78
N ALA A 31 24.19 -6.00 -1.30
CA ALA A 31 23.49 -4.78 -1.00
C ALA A 31 22.95 -4.81 0.44
N VAL A 32 23.42 -3.87 1.25
CA VAL A 32 22.78 -3.49 2.51
C VAL A 32 21.98 -2.23 2.21
N PHE A 33 20.69 -2.34 2.16
CA PHE A 33 19.83 -1.28 1.63
C PHE A 33 18.71 -0.91 2.58
N TYR A 34 18.23 0.32 2.47
CA TYR A 34 17.07 0.74 3.23
C TYR A 34 15.93 1.25 2.34
N ILE A 35 14.73 1.14 2.88
CA ILE A 35 13.54 1.86 2.43
C ILE A 35 12.91 2.54 3.65
N GLY A 36 12.57 3.83 3.50
CA GLY A 36 11.92 4.62 4.54
C GLY A 36 10.40 4.52 4.46
N PHE A 37 9.76 4.49 5.64
CA PHE A 37 8.31 4.45 5.80
C PHE A 37 7.87 5.47 6.83
N ASP A 38 7.28 6.56 6.38
CA ASP A 38 6.66 7.55 7.27
C ASP A 38 5.33 7.01 7.80
N PRO A 39 5.16 6.87 9.13
CA PRO A 39 4.01 6.24 9.76
C PRO A 39 2.80 7.16 9.80
N THR A 40 2.25 7.51 8.63
CA THR A 40 1.16 8.48 8.47
C THR A 40 -0.24 7.93 8.76
N ALA A 41 -0.34 6.65 9.10
CA ALA A 41 -1.55 5.94 9.52
C ALA A 41 -1.14 4.71 10.35
N ASP A 42 -2.10 4.12 11.04
CA ASP A 42 -1.94 2.91 11.85
C ASP A 42 -1.96 1.60 11.02
N SER A 43 -1.86 1.70 9.71
CA SER A 43 -1.71 0.55 8.79
C SER A 43 -0.94 0.92 7.54
N LEU A 44 -0.19 -0.04 7.02
CA LEU A 44 0.31 -0.04 5.65
C LEU A 44 -0.86 -0.20 4.67
N HIS A 45 -0.71 0.31 3.47
CA HIS A 45 -1.70 0.20 2.39
C HIS A 45 -1.03 -0.20 1.06
N VAL A 46 -1.82 -0.47 0.04
CA VAL A 46 -1.34 -0.88 -1.30
C VAL A 46 -0.23 0.03 -1.85
N GLY A 47 -0.21 1.32 -1.49
CA GLY A 47 0.89 2.23 -1.89
C GLY A 47 2.26 1.86 -1.33
N HIS A 48 2.32 1.18 -0.17
CA HIS A 48 3.58 0.67 0.42
C HIS A 48 3.92 -0.75 -0.08
N PHE A 49 2.94 -1.44 -0.65
CA PHE A 49 3.05 -2.86 -0.95
C PHE A 49 4.16 -3.18 -1.94
N MET A 50 4.35 -2.34 -2.95
CA MET A 50 5.41 -2.53 -3.94
C MET A 50 6.81 -2.43 -3.32
N ALA A 51 7.00 -1.50 -2.38
CA ALA A 51 8.25 -1.38 -1.63
C ALA A 51 8.52 -2.62 -0.77
N LEU A 52 7.49 -3.17 -0.12
CA LEU A 52 7.60 -4.43 0.65
C LEU A 52 7.92 -5.62 -0.25
N CYS A 53 7.29 -5.73 -1.43
CA CYS A 53 7.60 -6.76 -2.41
C CYS A 53 9.05 -6.68 -2.90
N LEU A 54 9.55 -5.46 -3.14
CA LEU A 54 10.96 -5.26 -3.51
C LEU A 54 11.90 -5.70 -2.37
N MET A 55 11.63 -5.26 -1.12
CA MET A 55 12.43 -5.66 0.04
C MET A 55 12.49 -7.17 0.19
N LYS A 56 11.33 -7.84 0.11
CA LYS A 56 11.24 -9.31 0.19
C LYS A 56 12.03 -9.98 -0.93
N ARG A 57 11.90 -9.52 -2.16
CA ARG A 57 12.59 -10.08 -3.33
C ARG A 57 14.11 -9.98 -3.19
N LEU A 58 14.61 -8.83 -2.79
CA LEU A 58 16.03 -8.61 -2.57
C LEU A 58 16.55 -9.40 -1.36
N GLN A 59 15.76 -9.53 -0.30
CA GLN A 59 16.11 -10.39 0.84
C GLN A 59 16.22 -11.86 0.44
N MET A 60 15.27 -12.36 -0.36
CA MET A 60 15.32 -13.74 -0.89
C MET A 60 16.57 -13.99 -1.75
N ALA A 61 17.10 -12.93 -2.37
CA ALA A 61 18.35 -12.96 -3.15
C ALA A 61 19.62 -12.77 -2.28
N GLY A 62 19.51 -12.78 -0.96
CA GLY A 62 20.63 -12.68 -0.02
C GLY A 62 21.03 -11.27 0.36
N ASN A 63 20.36 -10.24 -0.15
CA ASN A 63 20.62 -8.85 0.23
C ASN A 63 20.02 -8.54 1.61
N LYS A 64 20.52 -7.51 2.29
CA LYS A 64 20.12 -7.17 3.67
C LYS A 64 19.25 -5.92 3.71
N PRO A 65 17.95 -6.05 3.90
CA PRO A 65 17.07 -4.90 4.02
C PRO A 65 17.13 -4.25 5.41
N ILE A 66 17.02 -2.93 5.43
CA ILE A 66 16.77 -2.10 6.60
C ILE A 66 15.42 -1.41 6.39
N ALA A 67 14.45 -1.70 7.24
CA ALA A 67 13.20 -0.97 7.28
C ALA A 67 13.36 0.25 8.19
N LEU A 68 13.40 1.45 7.62
CA LEU A 68 13.53 2.69 8.36
C LEU A 68 12.15 3.25 8.69
N MET A 69 11.80 3.27 9.98
CA MET A 69 10.60 3.94 10.46
C MET A 69 10.86 5.45 10.58
N GLY A 70 10.01 6.24 9.94
CA GLY A 70 10.08 7.70 9.97
C GLY A 70 9.49 8.31 11.24
N GLY A 71 9.94 7.89 12.42
CA GLY A 71 9.45 8.44 13.69
C GLY A 71 9.79 9.92 13.87
N GLY A 72 10.96 10.36 13.41
CA GLY A 72 11.36 11.77 13.38
C GLY A 72 10.83 12.50 12.15
N THR A 73 11.03 11.95 10.93
CA THR A 73 10.58 12.56 9.68
C THR A 73 9.06 12.63 9.57
N GLY A 74 8.32 11.70 10.17
CA GLY A 74 6.87 11.72 10.25
C GLY A 74 6.29 12.93 10.99
N MET A 75 7.07 13.54 11.90
CA MET A 75 6.69 14.79 12.58
C MET A 75 6.77 16.02 11.65
N ILE A 76 7.51 15.92 10.57
CA ILE A 76 7.73 17.00 9.59
C ILE A 76 6.82 16.82 8.37
N GLY A 77 6.85 15.64 7.77
CA GLY A 77 6.08 15.24 6.60
C GLY A 77 6.77 15.54 5.29
N ASP A 78 6.94 14.50 4.48
CA ASP A 78 7.54 14.56 3.15
C ASP A 78 6.70 15.39 2.17
N PRO A 79 7.26 16.43 1.55
CA PRO A 79 6.58 17.22 0.53
C PRO A 79 6.56 16.57 -0.86
N SER A 80 7.34 15.52 -1.09
CA SER A 80 7.54 14.90 -2.41
C SER A 80 6.23 14.34 -2.98
N GLY A 81 5.94 14.63 -4.25
CA GLY A 81 4.76 14.15 -4.96
C GLY A 81 3.42 14.62 -4.38
N ARG A 82 3.40 15.74 -3.64
CA ARG A 82 2.21 16.33 -3.02
C ARG A 82 2.03 17.79 -3.38
N SER A 83 0.78 18.23 -3.37
CA SER A 83 0.41 19.63 -3.57
C SER A 83 0.16 20.39 -2.25
N ASP A 84 -0.12 19.67 -1.16
CA ASP A 84 -0.56 20.23 0.12
C ASP A 84 0.30 19.71 1.29
N MET A 85 0.46 20.54 2.33
CA MET A 85 1.18 20.17 3.55
C MET A 85 0.47 19.04 4.28
N ARG A 86 1.23 18.14 4.90
CA ARG A 86 0.66 17.08 5.74
C ARG A 86 0.10 17.64 7.04
N THR A 87 -0.96 16.99 7.56
CA THR A 87 -1.44 17.24 8.90
C THR A 87 -0.38 16.76 9.91
N MET A 88 -0.02 17.63 10.85
CA MET A 88 0.94 17.28 11.90
C MET A 88 0.31 16.24 12.85
N MET A 89 1.04 15.19 13.14
CA MET A 89 0.66 14.14 14.07
C MET A 89 1.37 14.34 15.42
N THR A 90 0.77 13.85 16.50
CA THR A 90 1.45 13.82 17.79
C THR A 90 2.50 12.72 17.83
N ARG A 91 3.46 12.83 18.75
CA ARG A 91 4.50 11.81 18.94
C ARG A 91 3.91 10.45 19.28
N GLU A 92 2.92 10.42 20.17
CA GLU A 92 2.23 9.19 20.58
C GLU A 92 1.55 8.50 19.41
N THR A 93 0.90 9.28 18.53
CA THR A 93 0.29 8.74 17.29
C THR A 93 1.34 8.12 16.36
N ILE A 94 2.48 8.78 16.20
CA ILE A 94 3.58 8.30 15.35
C ILE A 94 4.16 7.00 15.91
N GLU A 95 4.42 6.94 17.22
CA GLU A 95 4.94 5.76 17.92
C GLU A 95 3.97 4.58 17.77
N HIS A 96 2.68 4.80 18.00
CA HIS A 96 1.64 3.78 17.78
C HIS A 96 1.64 3.26 16.33
N ASN A 97 1.70 4.16 15.35
CA ASN A 97 1.70 3.79 13.93
C ASN A 97 2.98 3.02 13.55
N CYS A 98 4.14 3.36 14.13
CA CYS A 98 5.38 2.59 13.95
C CYS A 98 5.22 1.14 14.43
N ASP A 99 4.60 0.94 15.59
CA ASP A 99 4.34 -0.40 16.13
C ASP A 99 3.38 -1.21 15.26
N CYS A 100 2.37 -0.56 14.69
CA CYS A 100 1.46 -1.19 13.73
C CYS A 100 2.18 -1.60 12.45
N PHE A 101 3.03 -0.72 11.89
CA PHE A 101 3.82 -1.02 10.69
C PHE A 101 4.76 -2.20 10.93
N LYS A 102 5.44 -2.24 12.08
CA LYS A 102 6.33 -3.32 12.46
C LYS A 102 5.64 -4.69 12.39
N LYS A 103 4.50 -4.83 13.05
CA LYS A 103 3.72 -6.07 13.07
C LYS A 103 3.30 -6.53 11.67
N GLN A 104 2.98 -5.57 10.78
CA GLN A 104 2.59 -5.88 9.41
C GLN A 104 3.79 -6.26 8.56
N MET A 105 4.94 -5.58 8.71
CA MET A 105 6.17 -5.86 7.96
C MET A 105 6.75 -7.25 8.27
N GLU A 106 6.62 -7.72 9.50
CA GLU A 106 7.07 -9.06 9.94
C GLU A 106 6.42 -10.20 9.15
N ARG A 107 5.30 -9.96 8.47
CA ARG A 107 4.67 -10.92 7.54
C ARG A 107 5.38 -11.04 6.20
N PHE A 108 6.11 -10.01 5.81
CA PHE A 108 6.79 -9.93 4.51
C PHE A 108 8.29 -10.15 4.64
N ILE A 109 8.90 -9.58 5.64
CA ILE A 109 10.35 -9.47 5.83
C ILE A 109 10.76 -10.32 7.02
N ASP A 110 11.81 -11.09 6.84
CA ASP A 110 12.41 -11.87 7.91
C ASP A 110 13.41 -11.01 8.69
N PHE A 111 13.03 -10.64 9.90
CA PHE A 111 13.86 -9.86 10.84
C PHE A 111 14.68 -10.74 11.80
N GLY A 112 14.89 -12.02 11.48
CA GLY A 112 15.76 -12.90 12.24
C GLY A 112 17.21 -12.40 12.29
N GLU A 113 18.00 -12.98 13.18
CA GLU A 113 19.41 -12.62 13.39
C GLU A 113 20.20 -12.62 12.07
N GLY A 114 20.87 -11.50 11.78
CA GLY A 114 21.70 -11.31 10.59
C GLY A 114 20.95 -11.12 9.27
N LYS A 115 19.61 -11.09 9.28
CA LYS A 115 18.79 -10.97 8.06
C LYS A 115 18.36 -9.51 7.80
N ALA A 116 17.24 -9.07 8.32
CA ALA A 116 16.80 -7.67 8.19
C ALA A 116 16.91 -6.93 9.52
N VAL A 117 16.95 -5.61 9.45
CA VAL A 117 16.94 -4.74 10.63
C VAL A 117 15.80 -3.74 10.49
N MET A 118 15.11 -3.48 11.58
CA MET A 118 14.16 -2.38 11.68
C MET A 118 14.73 -1.31 12.59
N VAL A 119 14.75 -0.07 12.14
CA VAL A 119 15.30 1.08 12.86
C VAL A 119 14.33 2.25 12.80
N ASN A 120 14.43 3.17 13.75
CA ASN A 120 13.61 4.37 13.81
C ASN A 120 14.53 5.60 13.73
N ASN A 121 14.29 6.50 12.79
CA ASN A 121 15.09 7.71 12.67
C ASN A 121 14.87 8.72 13.81
N ALA A 122 13.84 8.55 14.62
CA ALA A 122 13.68 9.28 15.87
C ALA A 122 14.90 9.11 16.81
N ASP A 123 15.58 7.94 16.76
CA ASP A 123 16.74 7.63 17.61
C ASP A 123 17.95 8.55 17.38
N TRP A 124 18.02 9.24 16.25
CA TRP A 124 19.07 10.21 15.98
C TRP A 124 18.57 11.59 15.58
N LEU A 125 17.34 11.75 15.10
CA LEU A 125 16.81 13.05 14.69
C LEU A 125 16.30 13.86 15.87
N LEU A 126 15.70 13.24 16.91
CA LEU A 126 15.09 13.95 18.01
C LEU A 126 16.11 14.54 18.99
N ASP A 127 17.28 13.95 19.09
CA ASP A 127 18.35 14.38 19.99
C ASP A 127 19.39 15.32 19.30
N LEU A 128 19.14 15.72 18.04
CA LEU A 128 20.05 16.60 17.32
C LEU A 128 20.11 17.99 17.93
N ASN A 129 21.32 18.45 18.25
CA ASN A 129 21.53 19.86 18.50
C ASN A 129 21.44 20.65 17.20
N TYR A 130 20.49 21.58 17.11
CA TYR A 130 20.21 22.33 15.88
C TYR A 130 21.42 23.08 15.32
N ILE A 131 22.20 23.74 16.18
CA ILE A 131 23.37 24.52 15.75
C ILE A 131 24.50 23.59 15.27
N GLU A 132 24.74 22.50 15.98
CA GLU A 132 25.76 21.51 15.58
C GLU A 132 25.36 20.84 14.25
N PHE A 133 24.13 20.46 14.08
CA PHE A 133 23.60 19.91 12.84
C PHE A 133 23.78 20.89 11.65
N LEU A 134 23.40 22.16 11.84
CA LEU A 134 23.60 23.17 10.79
C LEU A 134 25.08 23.38 10.43
N ARG A 135 25.97 23.36 11.42
CA ARG A 135 27.42 23.54 11.17
C ARG A 135 28.06 22.34 10.50
N ASP A 136 27.61 21.14 10.83
CA ASP A 136 28.23 19.90 10.35
C ASP A 136 27.61 19.41 9.04
N ILE A 137 26.31 19.51 8.89
CA ILE A 137 25.55 18.99 7.74
C ILE A 137 25.19 20.09 6.73
N GLY A 138 24.80 21.27 7.21
CA GLY A 138 24.34 22.38 6.36
C GLY A 138 25.29 22.77 5.23
N PRO A 139 26.63 22.87 5.42
CA PRO A 139 27.56 23.22 4.36
C PRO A 139 27.57 22.25 3.16
N HIS A 140 27.07 21.03 3.32
CA HIS A 140 27.00 20.05 2.26
C HIS A 140 25.76 20.17 1.38
N PHE A 141 24.78 21.03 1.76
CA PHE A 141 23.56 21.27 1.03
C PHE A 141 23.56 22.67 0.41
N SER A 142 23.28 22.74 -0.88
CA SER A 142 23.13 24.02 -1.60
C SER A 142 21.65 24.38 -1.71
N VAL A 143 21.22 25.49 -1.13
CA VAL A 143 19.85 25.99 -1.22
C VAL A 143 19.38 26.11 -2.68
N ASN A 144 20.23 26.63 -3.57
CA ASN A 144 19.89 26.75 -4.99
C ASN A 144 19.63 25.38 -5.65
N ARG A 145 20.42 24.37 -5.33
CA ARG A 145 20.19 23.00 -5.82
C ARG A 145 18.93 22.39 -5.24
N MET A 146 18.67 22.60 -3.96
CA MET A 146 17.46 22.11 -3.30
C MET A 146 16.22 22.74 -3.93
N LEU A 147 16.17 24.06 -4.10
CA LEU A 147 15.05 24.74 -4.73
C LEU A 147 14.81 24.33 -6.19
N ALA A 148 15.84 23.89 -6.89
CA ALA A 148 15.73 23.37 -8.25
C ALA A 148 15.26 21.89 -8.30
N ALA A 149 15.21 21.20 -7.16
CA ALA A 149 14.82 19.80 -7.08
C ALA A 149 13.33 19.58 -7.39
N GLU A 150 13.03 18.49 -8.10
CA GLU A 150 11.65 18.19 -8.55
C GLU A 150 10.69 18.05 -7.38
N CYS A 151 11.14 17.46 -6.27
CA CYS A 151 10.32 17.26 -5.07
C CYS A 151 9.75 18.58 -4.49
N TYR A 152 10.37 19.72 -4.74
CA TYR A 152 9.91 21.04 -4.25
C TYR A 152 9.10 21.83 -5.26
N LYS A 153 9.23 21.59 -6.57
CA LYS A 153 8.59 22.42 -7.61
C LYS A 153 7.08 22.58 -7.42
N GLN A 154 6.36 21.48 -7.21
CA GLN A 154 4.90 21.54 -7.03
C GLN A 154 4.49 22.25 -5.74
N ARG A 155 5.31 22.15 -4.70
CA ARG A 155 5.06 22.83 -3.42
C ARG A 155 5.37 24.31 -3.48
N MET A 156 6.37 24.73 -4.25
CA MET A 156 6.73 26.15 -4.41
C MET A 156 5.59 26.96 -5.00
N GLU A 157 4.80 26.41 -5.91
CA GLU A 157 3.62 27.08 -6.48
C GLU A 157 2.55 27.41 -5.44
N LYS A 158 2.41 26.58 -4.39
CA LYS A 158 1.42 26.75 -3.31
C LYS A 158 2.01 27.27 -1.99
N GLY A 159 3.32 27.48 -1.96
CA GLY A 159 4.06 27.91 -0.78
C GLY A 159 4.71 26.76 -0.02
N LEU A 160 6.02 26.57 -0.24
CA LEU A 160 6.85 25.60 0.50
C LEU A 160 7.22 26.20 1.86
N SER A 161 6.89 25.51 2.96
CA SER A 161 7.30 25.94 4.29
C SER A 161 8.76 25.59 4.57
N PHE A 162 9.40 26.36 5.49
CA PHE A 162 10.76 26.04 5.94
C PHE A 162 10.83 24.65 6.59
N LEU A 163 9.77 24.22 7.25
CA LEU A 163 9.65 22.90 7.83
C LEU A 163 9.81 21.81 6.75
N GLU A 164 8.98 21.85 5.70
CA GLU A 164 9.03 20.90 4.58
C GLU A 164 10.34 20.96 3.81
N PHE A 165 10.92 22.18 3.66
CA PHE A 165 12.21 22.37 2.99
C PHE A 165 13.37 21.61 3.66
N ASN A 166 13.30 21.41 4.99
CA ASN A 166 14.31 20.65 5.72
C ASN A 166 14.18 19.13 5.57
N TYR A 167 13.09 18.61 5.00
CA TYR A 167 12.89 17.16 4.87
C TYR A 167 14.03 16.48 4.10
N MET A 168 14.49 17.07 3.00
CA MET A 168 15.60 16.54 2.21
C MET A 168 16.90 16.41 3.03
N LEU A 169 17.16 17.34 3.94
CA LEU A 169 18.33 17.27 4.83
C LEU A 169 18.22 16.10 5.78
N MET A 170 17.03 15.87 6.34
CA MET A 170 16.79 14.78 7.29
C MET A 170 16.89 13.41 6.61
N GLN A 171 16.28 13.22 5.43
CA GLN A 171 16.41 11.96 4.70
C GLN A 171 17.86 11.72 4.24
N GLY A 172 18.56 12.75 3.79
CA GLY A 172 19.99 12.64 3.46
C GLY A 172 20.84 12.28 4.69
N TYR A 173 20.50 12.81 5.85
CA TYR A 173 21.14 12.48 7.12
C TYR A 173 20.80 11.07 7.59
N ASP A 174 19.59 10.59 7.36
CA ASP A 174 19.20 9.19 7.62
C ASP A 174 20.10 8.22 6.87
N PHE A 175 20.30 8.45 5.56
CA PHE A 175 21.19 7.59 4.76
C PHE A 175 22.63 7.62 5.29
N TYR A 176 23.13 8.80 5.65
CA TYR A 176 24.47 8.96 6.24
C TYR A 176 24.60 8.20 7.57
N MET A 177 23.60 8.26 8.46
CA MET A 177 23.57 7.53 9.73
C MET A 177 23.51 6.03 9.52
N LEU A 178 22.66 5.57 8.59
CA LEU A 178 22.53 4.17 8.24
C LEU A 178 23.80 3.61 7.61
N TYR A 179 24.48 4.41 6.77
CA TYR A 179 25.79 4.04 6.22
C TYR A 179 26.80 3.77 7.32
N GLN A 180 26.91 4.67 8.29
CA GLN A 180 27.90 4.55 9.38
C GLN A 180 27.56 3.44 10.38
N LYS A 181 26.29 3.32 10.76
CA LYS A 181 25.87 2.37 11.81
C LYS A 181 25.68 0.94 11.31
N TYR A 182 25.23 0.77 10.07
CA TYR A 182 24.79 -0.52 9.54
C TYR A 182 25.49 -0.92 8.24
N GLY A 183 26.41 -0.10 7.72
CA GLY A 183 27.05 -0.33 6.43
C GLY A 183 26.06 -0.25 5.25
N CYS A 184 24.96 0.50 5.41
CA CYS A 184 23.94 0.69 4.39
C CYS A 184 24.54 1.41 3.18
N ASN A 185 24.69 0.70 2.07
CA ASN A 185 25.32 1.21 0.85
C ASN A 185 24.33 1.57 -0.26
N MET A 186 23.02 1.37 -0.01
CA MET A 186 21.98 1.55 -1.01
C MET A 186 20.70 2.09 -0.41
N GLU A 187 20.04 3.01 -1.11
CA GLU A 187 18.70 3.52 -0.81
C GLU A 187 17.75 3.15 -1.93
N PHE A 188 16.58 2.61 -1.58
CA PHE A 188 15.47 2.41 -2.51
C PHE A 188 14.25 3.24 -2.10
N GLY A 189 13.55 3.76 -3.09
CA GLY A 189 12.32 4.52 -2.87
C GLY A 189 11.47 4.61 -4.13
N GLY A 190 10.28 5.20 -4.03
CA GLY A 190 9.48 5.57 -5.19
C GLY A 190 10.19 6.62 -6.05
N ASP A 191 9.80 6.75 -7.31
CA ASP A 191 10.44 7.69 -8.23
C ASP A 191 10.30 9.16 -7.81
N ASP A 192 9.28 9.47 -7.00
CA ASP A 192 9.10 10.78 -6.37
C ASP A 192 10.15 11.10 -5.28
N GLN A 193 10.94 10.12 -4.83
CA GLN A 193 11.99 10.26 -3.80
C GLN A 193 13.38 10.56 -4.38
N TRP A 194 13.56 10.53 -5.70
CA TRP A 194 14.86 10.62 -6.34
C TRP A 194 15.76 11.76 -5.82
N SER A 195 15.21 12.97 -5.70
CA SER A 195 15.96 14.14 -5.23
C SER A 195 16.45 13.99 -3.78
N ASN A 196 15.61 13.43 -2.90
CA ASN A 196 15.97 13.20 -1.50
C ASN A 196 17.08 12.13 -1.39
N MET A 197 16.96 11.06 -2.18
CA MET A 197 17.94 9.96 -2.20
C MET A 197 19.31 10.45 -2.70
N LEU A 198 19.34 11.27 -3.75
CA LEU A 198 20.59 11.88 -4.24
C LEU A 198 21.25 12.80 -3.21
N ALA A 199 20.47 13.47 -2.37
CA ALA A 199 21.01 14.28 -1.28
C ALA A 199 21.78 13.43 -0.27
N GLY A 200 21.31 12.21 0.02
CA GLY A 200 21.98 11.25 0.89
C GLY A 200 23.26 10.70 0.28
N THR A 201 23.22 10.26 -0.98
CA THR A 201 24.43 9.77 -1.68
C THR A 201 25.53 10.85 -1.73
N GLU A 202 25.14 12.10 -2.02
CA GLU A 202 26.08 13.22 -2.08
C GLU A 202 26.64 13.59 -0.69
N LEU A 203 25.83 13.50 0.37
CA LEU A 203 26.29 13.74 1.74
C LEU A 203 27.34 12.70 2.16
N ILE A 204 27.10 11.43 1.89
CA ILE A 204 28.06 10.34 2.17
C ILE A 204 29.37 10.58 1.40
N ARG A 205 29.28 10.90 0.12
CA ARG A 205 30.44 11.20 -0.72
C ARG A 205 31.25 12.37 -0.18
N ARG A 206 30.61 13.46 0.22
CA ARG A 206 31.30 14.67 0.72
C ARG A 206 31.89 14.49 2.11
N LYS A 207 31.19 13.81 3.00
CA LYS A 207 31.64 13.66 4.39
C LYS A 207 32.61 12.49 4.59
N LEU A 208 32.40 11.38 3.90
CA LEU A 208 33.14 10.15 4.12
C LEU A 208 34.11 9.81 2.97
N GLY A 209 34.01 10.47 1.81
CA GLY A 209 34.77 10.10 0.62
C GLY A 209 34.44 8.69 0.13
N LYS A 210 33.20 8.22 0.35
CA LYS A 210 32.73 6.89 0.01
C LYS A 210 31.57 6.98 -0.95
N ASP A 211 31.37 5.92 -1.73
CA ASP A 211 30.25 5.80 -2.64
C ASP A 211 29.07 5.12 -1.94
N ALA A 212 27.89 5.62 -2.20
CA ALA A 212 26.61 5.02 -1.86
C ALA A 212 25.66 5.21 -3.05
N HIS A 213 24.71 4.32 -3.21
CA HIS A 213 23.89 4.22 -4.42
C HIS A 213 22.42 4.41 -4.12
N ALA A 214 21.68 4.86 -5.13
CA ALA A 214 20.24 5.03 -5.07
C ALA A 214 19.59 4.39 -6.30
N MET A 215 18.46 3.72 -6.09
CA MET A 215 17.60 3.19 -7.14
C MET A 215 16.15 3.49 -6.81
N THR A 216 15.44 4.13 -7.75
CA THR A 216 14.00 4.31 -7.62
C THR A 216 13.24 3.21 -8.32
N ILE A 217 12.05 2.91 -7.79
CA ILE A 217 11.08 2.03 -8.39
C ILE A 217 9.94 2.82 -8.99
N THR A 218 9.38 2.27 -10.07
CA THR A 218 8.20 2.84 -10.73
C THR A 218 7.05 2.99 -9.73
N LEU A 219 6.28 4.06 -9.86
CA LEU A 219 5.08 4.24 -9.05
C LEU A 219 3.98 3.27 -9.51
N LEU A 220 3.25 2.71 -8.56
CA LEU A 220 2.10 1.85 -8.84
C LEU A 220 0.91 2.72 -9.27
N LEU A 221 0.85 2.99 -10.57
CA LEU A 221 -0.22 3.77 -11.20
C LEU A 221 -1.13 2.85 -12.00
N ASN A 222 -2.42 3.19 -12.07
CA ASN A 222 -3.35 2.54 -13.00
C ASN A 222 -3.18 3.12 -14.43
N SER A 223 -3.91 2.56 -15.39
CA SER A 223 -3.90 3.01 -16.80
C SER A 223 -4.28 4.47 -17.02
N GLU A 224 -4.99 5.09 -16.05
CA GLU A 224 -5.32 6.51 -16.08
C GLU A 224 -4.23 7.39 -15.45
N GLY A 225 -3.10 6.83 -15.02
CA GLY A 225 -2.01 7.55 -14.34
C GLY A 225 -2.28 7.90 -12.88
N LYS A 226 -3.32 7.33 -12.26
CA LYS A 226 -3.65 7.56 -10.84
C LYS A 226 -2.97 6.53 -9.95
N LYS A 227 -2.48 6.95 -8.77
CA LYS A 227 -1.89 6.05 -7.77
C LYS A 227 -2.92 4.99 -7.35
N MET A 228 -2.57 3.70 -7.50
CA MET A 228 -3.41 2.57 -7.09
C MET A 228 -3.51 2.46 -5.56
N GLY A 229 -4.50 1.71 -5.09
CA GLY A 229 -4.74 1.52 -3.64
C GLY A 229 -5.58 2.62 -3.01
N LYS A 230 -6.15 3.53 -3.80
CA LYS A 230 -7.16 4.50 -3.36
C LYS A 230 -8.49 4.18 -4.04
N THR A 231 -9.54 4.08 -3.26
CA THR A 231 -10.92 3.88 -3.73
C THR A 231 -11.77 5.08 -3.31
N ALA A 232 -13.02 5.13 -3.77
CA ALA A 232 -13.97 6.15 -3.31
C ALA A 232 -14.24 6.07 -1.78
N SER A 233 -13.99 4.92 -1.17
CA SER A 233 -14.13 4.67 0.28
C SER A 233 -12.83 4.84 1.07
N GLY A 234 -11.71 5.23 0.43
CA GLY A 234 -10.43 5.45 1.09
C GLY A 234 -9.30 4.57 0.58
N ALA A 235 -8.27 4.34 1.40
CA ALA A 235 -7.15 3.48 1.05
C ALA A 235 -7.53 1.99 1.17
N VAL A 236 -6.88 1.16 0.35
CA VAL A 236 -6.91 -0.31 0.51
C VAL A 236 -5.77 -0.69 1.43
N TRP A 237 -6.14 -1.10 2.65
CA TRP A 237 -5.21 -1.38 3.74
C TRP A 237 -4.70 -2.81 3.70
N LEU A 238 -3.51 -3.03 4.28
CA LEU A 238 -2.96 -4.37 4.49
C LEU A 238 -3.44 -4.99 5.82
N ASP A 239 -4.05 -4.19 6.69
CA ASP A 239 -4.67 -4.64 7.92
C ASP A 239 -6.04 -5.28 7.63
N PRO A 240 -6.26 -6.55 8.03
CA PRO A 240 -7.53 -7.24 7.80
C PRO A 240 -8.73 -6.64 8.55
N GLU A 241 -8.49 -5.87 9.62
CA GLU A 241 -9.56 -5.17 10.34
C GLU A 241 -10.04 -3.90 9.60
N LYS A 242 -9.22 -3.35 8.70
CA LYS A 242 -9.55 -2.14 7.90
C LYS A 242 -9.99 -2.45 6.48
N THR A 243 -9.41 -3.46 5.88
CA THR A 243 -9.79 -4.02 4.58
C THR A 243 -9.76 -5.52 4.74
N THR A 244 -10.91 -6.15 4.78
CA THR A 244 -11.02 -7.59 4.96
C THR A 244 -10.29 -8.35 3.84
N PRO A 245 -9.79 -9.59 4.07
CA PRO A 245 -9.15 -10.38 3.03
C PRO A 245 -10.01 -10.55 1.77
N TYR A 246 -11.34 -10.62 1.95
CA TYR A 246 -12.27 -10.67 0.83
C TYR A 246 -12.32 -9.37 0.04
N GLU A 247 -12.42 -8.20 0.70
CA GLU A 247 -12.39 -6.90 0.03
C GLU A 247 -11.06 -6.65 -0.67
N PHE A 248 -9.95 -7.07 -0.05
CA PHE A 248 -8.62 -7.00 -0.64
C PHE A 248 -8.52 -7.88 -1.90
N TYR A 249 -9.04 -9.11 -1.85
CA TYR A 249 -9.16 -10.00 -3.00
C TYR A 249 -10.00 -9.36 -4.12
N GLN A 250 -11.16 -8.83 -3.78
CA GLN A 250 -12.06 -8.18 -4.75
C GLN A 250 -11.45 -6.93 -5.38
N TYR A 251 -10.68 -6.16 -4.63
CA TYR A 251 -9.96 -5.02 -5.19
C TYR A 251 -9.06 -5.45 -6.36
N TRP A 252 -8.25 -6.48 -6.17
CA TRP A 252 -7.35 -6.98 -7.21
C TRP A 252 -8.07 -7.75 -8.32
N ARG A 253 -9.14 -8.46 -7.99
CA ARG A 253 -10.00 -9.15 -8.98
C ARG A 253 -10.70 -8.18 -9.92
N ASN A 254 -10.89 -6.93 -9.51
CA ASN A 254 -11.59 -5.89 -10.24
C ASN A 254 -10.68 -4.82 -10.86
N VAL A 255 -9.37 -5.02 -10.91
CA VAL A 255 -8.47 -4.12 -11.65
C VAL A 255 -8.84 -4.09 -13.14
N ASP A 256 -8.50 -2.99 -13.81
CA ASP A 256 -8.71 -2.87 -15.25
C ASP A 256 -7.93 -3.94 -16.04
N ASP A 257 -8.47 -4.39 -17.15
CA ASP A 257 -7.83 -5.40 -18.01
C ASP A 257 -6.43 -4.98 -18.44
N THR A 258 -6.23 -3.69 -18.68
CA THR A 258 -4.93 -3.11 -19.07
C THR A 258 -3.91 -3.08 -17.95
N ASP A 259 -4.33 -3.18 -16.70
CA ASP A 259 -3.45 -3.09 -15.54
C ASP A 259 -3.07 -4.46 -14.95
N VAL A 260 -3.80 -5.54 -15.31
CA VAL A 260 -3.63 -6.84 -14.64
C VAL A 260 -2.23 -7.42 -14.81
N LEU A 261 -1.67 -7.43 -16.02
CA LEU A 261 -0.33 -7.98 -16.28
C LEU A 261 0.76 -7.12 -15.65
N LYS A 262 0.59 -5.80 -15.66
CA LYS A 262 1.48 -4.88 -14.94
C LYS A 262 1.50 -5.19 -13.46
N CYS A 263 0.34 -5.37 -12.83
CA CYS A 263 0.25 -5.72 -11.40
C CYS A 263 0.88 -7.09 -11.10
N LEU A 264 0.66 -8.10 -11.98
CA LEU A 264 1.31 -9.40 -11.85
C LEU A 264 2.84 -9.28 -11.88
N LYS A 265 3.40 -8.53 -12.84
CA LYS A 265 4.85 -8.31 -12.94
C LYS A 265 5.42 -7.61 -11.71
N LEU A 266 4.78 -6.53 -11.26
CA LEU A 266 5.31 -5.67 -10.19
C LEU A 266 5.17 -6.30 -8.80
N LEU A 267 4.06 -6.97 -8.51
CA LEU A 267 3.65 -7.28 -7.14
C LEU A 267 3.71 -8.78 -6.79
N THR A 268 3.69 -9.69 -7.76
CA THR A 268 3.71 -11.13 -7.47
C THR A 268 5.11 -11.73 -7.51
N PHE A 269 5.25 -12.93 -6.92
CA PHE A 269 6.49 -13.73 -6.95
C PHE A 269 6.42 -14.88 -7.96
N LEU A 270 5.42 -14.88 -8.85
CA LEU A 270 5.33 -15.82 -9.95
C LEU A 270 6.55 -15.69 -10.89
N PRO A 271 7.02 -16.79 -11.49
CA PRO A 271 8.05 -16.72 -12.51
C PRO A 271 7.67 -15.72 -13.61
N ILE A 272 8.63 -14.90 -14.04
CA ILE A 272 8.33 -13.86 -15.03
C ILE A 272 7.92 -14.46 -16.37
N GLU A 273 8.43 -15.64 -16.72
CA GLU A 273 8.12 -16.40 -17.92
C GLU A 273 6.63 -16.77 -17.96
N ASP A 274 6.07 -17.18 -16.82
CA ASP A 274 4.65 -17.52 -16.71
C ASP A 274 3.76 -16.28 -16.93
N ILE A 275 4.18 -15.12 -16.42
CA ILE A 275 3.46 -13.86 -16.61
C ILE A 275 3.56 -13.39 -18.07
N LEU A 276 4.73 -13.51 -18.69
CA LEU A 276 4.92 -13.17 -20.10
C LEU A 276 4.07 -14.06 -21.02
N ALA A 277 3.89 -15.34 -20.68
CA ALA A 277 2.99 -16.23 -21.42
C ALA A 277 1.51 -15.76 -21.39
N MET A 278 1.12 -14.97 -20.39
CA MET A 278 -0.22 -14.40 -20.27
C MET A 278 -0.41 -13.14 -21.15
N GLU A 279 0.63 -12.58 -21.77
CA GLU A 279 0.52 -11.36 -22.60
C GLU A 279 -0.39 -11.54 -23.82
N SER A 280 -0.55 -12.76 -24.29
CA SER A 280 -1.48 -13.11 -25.37
C SER A 280 -2.91 -13.42 -24.91
N TRP A 281 -3.20 -13.31 -23.60
CA TRP A 281 -4.51 -13.66 -23.07
C TRP A 281 -5.51 -12.53 -23.29
N GLU A 282 -6.70 -12.89 -23.76
CA GLU A 282 -7.80 -11.98 -24.04
C GLU A 282 -9.12 -12.51 -23.48
N GLY A 283 -10.10 -11.64 -23.27
CA GLY A 283 -11.46 -12.00 -22.87
C GLY A 283 -11.51 -12.82 -21.58
N ALA A 284 -12.04 -14.04 -21.66
CA ALA A 284 -12.21 -14.91 -20.48
C ALA A 284 -10.87 -15.28 -19.81
N LYS A 285 -9.77 -15.39 -20.55
CA LYS A 285 -8.44 -15.66 -19.98
C LYS A 285 -7.89 -14.50 -19.16
N LEU A 286 -8.20 -13.24 -19.50
CA LEU A 286 -7.85 -12.11 -18.64
C LEU A 286 -8.55 -12.16 -17.29
N ASN A 287 -9.76 -12.72 -17.23
CA ASN A 287 -10.42 -12.96 -15.96
C ASN A 287 -9.69 -14.01 -15.10
N GLU A 288 -9.11 -15.03 -15.72
CA GLU A 288 -8.24 -15.99 -15.04
C GLU A 288 -6.97 -15.32 -14.50
N ALA A 289 -6.32 -14.46 -15.29
CA ALA A 289 -5.16 -13.68 -14.85
C ALA A 289 -5.49 -12.77 -13.66
N LYS A 290 -6.70 -12.17 -13.63
CA LYS A 290 -7.18 -11.39 -12.48
C LYS A 290 -7.43 -12.26 -11.24
N GLU A 291 -7.90 -13.49 -11.42
CA GLU A 291 -8.05 -14.45 -10.31
C GLU A 291 -6.70 -14.84 -9.73
N ILE A 292 -5.72 -15.13 -10.59
CA ILE A 292 -4.35 -15.41 -10.18
C ILE A 292 -3.77 -14.22 -9.41
N LEU A 293 -3.88 -13.01 -9.95
CA LEU A 293 -3.42 -11.79 -9.29
C LEU A 293 -4.04 -11.62 -7.89
N ALA A 294 -5.36 -11.71 -7.80
CA ALA A 294 -6.09 -11.53 -6.55
C ALA A 294 -5.71 -12.60 -5.53
N TYR A 295 -5.59 -13.86 -5.96
CA TYR A 295 -5.19 -14.96 -5.09
C TYR A 295 -3.77 -14.78 -4.55
N GLU A 296 -2.79 -14.55 -5.43
CA GLU A 296 -1.38 -14.41 -5.06
C GLU A 296 -1.14 -13.24 -4.11
N LEU A 297 -1.79 -12.09 -4.35
CA LEU A 297 -1.63 -10.93 -3.49
C LEU A 297 -2.35 -11.09 -2.15
N THR A 298 -3.53 -11.72 -2.13
CA THR A 298 -4.23 -12.01 -0.87
C THR A 298 -3.47 -13.05 -0.06
N LYS A 299 -2.93 -14.09 -0.69
CA LYS A 299 -2.06 -15.08 -0.06
C LYS A 299 -0.82 -14.43 0.57
N LEU A 300 -0.19 -13.50 -0.14
CA LEU A 300 1.01 -12.81 0.33
C LEU A 300 0.74 -11.93 1.56
N VAL A 301 -0.42 -11.26 1.62
CA VAL A 301 -0.76 -10.31 2.69
C VAL A 301 -1.48 -10.98 3.85
N HIS A 302 -2.43 -11.85 3.58
CA HIS A 302 -3.35 -12.42 4.58
C HIS A 302 -3.15 -13.92 4.83
N GLY A 303 -2.29 -14.57 4.05
CA GLY A 303 -2.03 -16.01 4.12
C GLY A 303 -2.93 -16.84 3.20
N GLU A 304 -2.52 -18.09 2.99
CA GLU A 304 -3.13 -19.01 2.01
C GLU A 304 -4.58 -19.33 2.35
N VAL A 305 -4.87 -19.61 3.63
CA VAL A 305 -6.23 -19.95 4.08
C VAL A 305 -7.23 -18.84 3.78
N GLU A 306 -6.86 -17.58 4.05
CA GLU A 306 -7.73 -16.44 3.77
C GLU A 306 -7.87 -16.16 2.27
N ALA A 307 -6.82 -16.42 1.48
CA ALA A 307 -6.89 -16.32 0.03
C ALA A 307 -7.83 -17.36 -0.58
N GLU A 308 -7.79 -18.60 -0.11
CA GLU A 308 -8.68 -19.68 -0.54
C GLU A 308 -10.15 -19.40 -0.17
N LYS A 309 -10.40 -18.90 1.04
CA LYS A 309 -11.73 -18.47 1.47
C LYS A 309 -12.27 -17.35 0.60
N ALA A 310 -11.45 -16.31 0.36
CA ALA A 310 -11.84 -15.16 -0.46
C ALA A 310 -12.12 -15.58 -1.92
N GLN A 311 -11.28 -16.45 -2.50
CA GLN A 311 -11.48 -16.97 -3.85
C GLN A 311 -12.75 -17.82 -3.95
N SER A 312 -12.98 -18.72 -2.97
CA SER A 312 -14.15 -19.58 -2.94
C SER A 312 -15.44 -18.76 -2.82
N ALA A 313 -15.46 -17.75 -1.94
CA ALA A 313 -16.58 -16.82 -1.79
C ALA A 313 -16.85 -16.05 -3.10
N ALA A 314 -15.77 -15.57 -3.77
CA ALA A 314 -15.91 -14.88 -5.04
C ALA A 314 -16.50 -15.79 -6.14
N LYS A 315 -16.05 -17.04 -6.24
CA LYS A 315 -16.57 -18.01 -7.21
C LYS A 315 -18.02 -18.40 -6.93
N ALA A 316 -18.38 -18.58 -5.66
CA ALA A 316 -19.74 -18.91 -5.25
C ALA A 316 -20.78 -17.91 -5.73
N LEU A 317 -20.43 -16.63 -5.72
CA LEU A 317 -21.32 -15.54 -6.16
C LEU A 317 -21.60 -15.56 -7.67
N PHE A 318 -20.65 -16.03 -8.49
CA PHE A 318 -20.82 -16.08 -9.94
C PHE A 318 -21.43 -17.40 -10.42
N ALA A 319 -21.35 -18.47 -9.64
CA ALA A 319 -21.85 -19.80 -10.00
C ALA A 319 -23.29 -20.09 -9.57
N GLY A 320 -23.94 -19.18 -8.81
CA GLY A 320 -25.36 -19.33 -8.42
C GLY A 320 -25.66 -20.47 -7.45
N GLY A 321 -24.66 -21.01 -6.70
CA GLY A 321 -24.90 -22.20 -5.84
C GLY A 321 -23.78 -22.58 -4.89
N GLY A 322 -22.85 -21.69 -4.60
CA GLY A 322 -21.73 -21.97 -3.69
C GLY A 322 -22.04 -21.68 -2.22
N SER A 323 -21.28 -22.27 -1.29
CA SER A 323 -21.38 -22.02 0.15
C SER A 323 -21.20 -20.55 0.48
N LEU A 324 -22.16 -20.01 1.21
CA LEU A 324 -22.25 -18.60 1.64
C LEU A 324 -21.46 -18.31 2.92
N GLU A 325 -20.76 -19.31 3.48
CA GLU A 325 -20.10 -19.24 4.79
C GLU A 325 -18.94 -18.22 4.86
N ASN A 326 -18.32 -17.91 3.74
CA ASN A 326 -17.16 -17.01 3.66
C ASN A 326 -17.48 -15.63 3.04
N MET A 327 -18.77 -15.27 2.94
CA MET A 327 -19.23 -13.98 2.42
C MET A 327 -19.05 -12.88 3.48
N PRO A 328 -18.68 -11.63 3.11
CA PRO A 328 -18.75 -10.50 4.04
C PRO A 328 -20.10 -10.49 4.72
N SER A 329 -20.11 -10.61 6.04
CA SER A 329 -21.33 -10.63 6.83
C SER A 329 -21.37 -9.46 7.80
N PHE A 330 -22.56 -8.94 8.03
CA PHE A 330 -22.84 -7.90 9.00
C PHE A 330 -23.97 -8.35 9.92
N ALA A 331 -23.73 -8.36 11.22
CA ALA A 331 -24.76 -8.61 12.22
C ALA A 331 -25.52 -7.31 12.49
N ILE A 332 -26.84 -7.33 12.31
CA ILE A 332 -27.72 -6.20 12.59
C ILE A 332 -28.51 -6.49 13.86
N SER A 333 -28.65 -5.50 14.72
CA SER A 333 -29.37 -5.63 15.98
C SER A 333 -30.86 -5.27 15.83
N MET A 334 -31.70 -5.85 16.67
CA MET A 334 -33.11 -5.46 16.79
C MET A 334 -33.29 -3.97 17.13
N GLU A 335 -32.29 -3.31 17.70
CA GLU A 335 -32.31 -1.85 17.94
C GLU A 335 -32.36 -1.02 16.66
N ASP A 336 -31.90 -1.57 15.54
CA ASP A 336 -31.92 -0.96 14.22
C ASP A 336 -33.27 -1.15 13.50
N ALA A 337 -34.14 -1.98 14.01
CA ALA A 337 -35.47 -2.21 13.47
C ALA A 337 -36.41 -1.03 13.77
N ARG A 338 -37.32 -0.75 12.84
CA ARG A 338 -38.43 0.20 13.01
C ARG A 338 -39.74 -0.54 12.87
N ASP A 339 -40.61 -0.37 13.84
CA ASP A 339 -41.92 -1.07 13.88
C ASP A 339 -41.77 -2.60 13.71
N GLY A 340 -40.66 -3.16 14.23
CA GLY A 340 -40.36 -4.60 14.19
C GLY A 340 -39.86 -5.13 12.84
N VAL A 341 -39.50 -4.27 11.90
CA VAL A 341 -38.94 -4.63 10.58
C VAL A 341 -37.73 -3.77 10.21
N PHE A 342 -36.94 -4.24 9.27
CA PHE A 342 -35.77 -3.54 8.76
C PHE A 342 -36.02 -2.98 7.36
N ASP A 343 -35.94 -1.66 7.16
CA ASP A 343 -36.00 -1.08 5.83
C ASP A 343 -34.74 -1.32 5.02
N ILE A 344 -34.84 -1.46 3.70
CA ILE A 344 -33.71 -1.73 2.78
C ILE A 344 -32.59 -0.68 2.91
N ILE A 345 -32.92 0.57 3.21
CA ILE A 345 -31.94 1.65 3.36
C ILE A 345 -31.13 1.45 4.64
N THR A 346 -31.75 0.96 5.70
CA THR A 346 -31.05 0.59 6.94
C THR A 346 -30.09 -0.57 6.69
N LEU A 347 -30.52 -1.64 6.00
CA LEU A 347 -29.66 -2.77 5.64
C LEU A 347 -28.46 -2.32 4.82
N LEU A 348 -28.65 -1.50 3.78
CA LEU A 348 -27.58 -0.98 2.93
C LEU A 348 -26.60 -0.09 3.70
N HIS A 349 -27.08 0.78 4.57
CA HIS A 349 -26.25 1.74 5.29
C HIS A 349 -25.46 1.08 6.43
N LYS A 350 -26.13 0.26 7.23
CA LYS A 350 -25.48 -0.43 8.36
C LYS A 350 -24.46 -1.48 7.91
N SER A 351 -24.73 -2.19 6.83
CA SER A 351 -23.79 -3.15 6.24
C SER A 351 -22.60 -2.48 5.48
N GLY A 352 -22.54 -1.15 5.44
CA GLY A 352 -21.47 -0.43 4.74
C GLY A 352 -21.53 -0.46 3.21
N LEU A 353 -22.60 -1.01 2.62
CA LEU A 353 -22.78 -1.04 1.17
C LEU A 353 -22.98 0.36 0.57
N VAL A 354 -23.47 1.31 1.38
CA VAL A 354 -23.58 2.74 1.05
C VAL A 354 -23.05 3.58 2.22
N ALA A 355 -22.42 4.72 1.90
CA ALA A 355 -21.91 5.63 2.92
C ALA A 355 -23.00 6.47 3.60
N THR A 356 -24.12 6.70 2.93
CA THR A 356 -25.25 7.50 3.46
C THR A 356 -26.58 6.89 3.08
N ARG A 357 -27.61 7.16 3.91
CA ARG A 357 -29.01 6.76 3.62
C ARG A 357 -29.53 7.35 2.29
N SER A 358 -29.09 8.57 1.94
CA SER A 358 -29.47 9.22 0.66
C SER A 358 -28.86 8.50 -0.55
N GLU A 359 -27.65 7.98 -0.42
CA GLU A 359 -27.01 7.14 -1.44
C GLU A 359 -27.77 5.82 -1.59
N GLY A 360 -28.17 5.20 -0.49
CA GLY A 360 -28.98 3.99 -0.48
C GLY A 360 -30.30 4.16 -1.23
N ARG A 361 -31.04 5.25 -0.95
CA ARG A 361 -32.28 5.56 -1.64
C ARG A 361 -32.10 5.68 -3.16
N ARG A 362 -31.10 6.45 -3.60
CA ARG A 362 -30.78 6.58 -5.03
C ARG A 362 -30.40 5.25 -5.68
N ALA A 363 -29.64 4.41 -4.97
CA ALA A 363 -29.25 3.09 -5.48
C ALA A 363 -30.47 2.19 -5.71
N VAL A 364 -31.47 2.21 -4.81
CA VAL A 364 -32.72 1.46 -4.96
C VAL A 364 -33.54 2.00 -6.12
N GLU A 365 -33.79 3.32 -6.19
CA GLU A 365 -34.52 3.98 -7.27
C GLU A 365 -33.94 3.71 -8.66
N GLN A 366 -32.60 3.66 -8.76
CA GLN A 366 -31.89 3.31 -10.00
C GLN A 366 -31.92 1.81 -10.31
N GLY A 367 -32.57 1.00 -9.46
CA GLY A 367 -32.66 -0.45 -9.62
C GLY A 367 -31.31 -1.17 -9.49
N GLY A 368 -30.37 -0.56 -8.75
CA GLY A 368 -29.04 -1.11 -8.48
C GLY A 368 -28.96 -2.01 -7.25
N VAL A 369 -30.09 -2.31 -6.58
CA VAL A 369 -30.13 -3.11 -5.36
C VAL A 369 -30.86 -4.43 -5.61
N VAL A 370 -30.27 -5.51 -5.10
CA VAL A 370 -30.81 -6.88 -5.17
C VAL A 370 -30.70 -7.51 -3.78
N VAL A 371 -31.76 -8.18 -3.33
CA VAL A 371 -31.78 -8.97 -2.08
C VAL A 371 -32.20 -10.39 -2.42
N ASN A 372 -31.37 -11.38 -2.05
CA ASN A 372 -31.59 -12.80 -2.35
C ASN A 372 -32.00 -13.01 -3.83
N ASP A 373 -31.23 -12.42 -4.77
CA ASP A 373 -31.45 -12.44 -6.21
C ASP A 373 -32.71 -11.70 -6.73
N ASN A 374 -33.52 -11.14 -5.84
CA ASN A 374 -34.68 -10.34 -6.20
C ASN A 374 -34.30 -8.86 -6.27
N LYS A 375 -34.63 -8.21 -7.39
CA LYS A 375 -34.38 -6.78 -7.56
C LYS A 375 -35.32 -5.97 -6.69
N VAL A 376 -34.75 -5.09 -5.86
CA VAL A 376 -35.53 -4.17 -5.01
C VAL A 376 -35.55 -2.81 -5.68
N THR A 377 -36.75 -2.32 -6.01
CA THR A 377 -37.00 -1.02 -6.66
C THR A 377 -37.77 -0.06 -5.78
N ASP A 378 -38.30 -0.54 -4.67
CA ASP A 378 -38.99 0.28 -3.68
C ASP A 378 -38.06 0.55 -2.50
N PHE A 379 -37.78 1.82 -2.25
CA PHE A 379 -36.95 2.20 -1.09
C PHE A 379 -37.69 2.04 0.26
N ALA A 380 -39.02 1.83 0.23
CA ALA A 380 -39.82 1.48 1.40
C ALA A 380 -39.88 -0.04 1.66
N ALA A 381 -39.23 -0.86 0.86
CA ALA A 381 -39.16 -2.30 1.08
C ALA A 381 -38.63 -2.63 2.47
N THR A 382 -39.32 -3.55 3.17
CA THR A 382 -38.98 -3.99 4.53
C THR A 382 -38.79 -5.48 4.59
N PHE A 383 -37.97 -5.91 5.56
CA PHE A 383 -37.63 -7.30 5.82
C PHE A 383 -37.89 -7.62 7.29
N THR A 384 -38.41 -8.80 7.56
CA THR A 384 -38.74 -9.25 8.90
C THR A 384 -37.47 -9.82 9.62
N PRO A 385 -37.49 -9.83 10.94
CA PRO A 385 -36.43 -10.52 11.71
C PRO A 385 -36.22 -12.00 11.32
N ASP A 386 -37.30 -12.69 10.97
CA ASP A 386 -37.26 -14.09 10.55
C ASP A 386 -36.49 -14.26 9.23
N GLU A 387 -36.57 -13.31 8.29
CA GLU A 387 -35.80 -13.35 7.04
C GLU A 387 -34.31 -13.08 7.24
N LEU A 388 -33.95 -12.38 8.31
CA LEU A 388 -32.55 -12.13 8.69
C LEU A 388 -31.98 -13.19 9.61
N SER A 389 -32.79 -14.10 10.12
CA SER A 389 -32.36 -15.21 10.97
C SER A 389 -31.78 -16.36 10.14
N GLY A 390 -30.97 -17.23 10.76
CA GLY A 390 -30.36 -18.37 10.09
C GLY A 390 -29.36 -17.96 9.03
N ASP A 391 -29.65 -18.20 7.75
CA ASP A 391 -28.76 -17.86 6.64
C ASP A 391 -28.72 -16.35 6.31
N GLY A 392 -29.61 -15.55 6.87
CA GLY A 392 -29.68 -14.11 6.65
C GLY A 392 -30.04 -13.69 5.22
N LEU A 393 -29.90 -12.40 4.93
CA LEU A 393 -30.18 -11.81 3.61
C LEU A 393 -28.89 -11.45 2.87
N ILE A 394 -28.77 -11.84 1.62
CA ILE A 394 -27.68 -11.38 0.74
C ILE A 394 -28.15 -10.08 0.09
N VAL A 395 -27.59 -8.97 0.54
CA VAL A 395 -27.86 -7.64 0.00
C VAL A 395 -26.75 -7.25 -0.97
N ARG A 396 -27.11 -6.91 -2.21
CA ARG A 396 -26.17 -6.55 -3.27
C ARG A 396 -26.47 -5.16 -3.82
N LYS A 397 -25.41 -4.33 -3.97
CA LYS A 397 -25.46 -3.03 -4.64
C LYS A 397 -24.62 -3.05 -5.91
N GLY A 398 -25.29 -2.93 -7.07
CA GLY A 398 -24.65 -3.06 -8.36
C GLY A 398 -24.05 -4.45 -8.59
N LYS A 399 -22.99 -4.52 -9.42
CA LYS A 399 -22.38 -5.81 -9.78
C LYS A 399 -21.25 -6.26 -8.83
N LYS A 400 -20.76 -5.37 -7.95
CA LYS A 400 -19.48 -5.56 -7.26
C LYS A 400 -19.55 -5.50 -5.73
N LYS A 401 -20.60 -4.93 -5.14
CA LYS A 401 -20.73 -4.79 -3.67
C LYS A 401 -21.89 -5.63 -3.15
N PHE A 402 -21.62 -6.45 -2.14
CA PHE A 402 -22.65 -7.25 -1.48
C PHE A 402 -22.19 -7.59 -0.05
N CYS A 403 -23.15 -7.92 0.77
CA CYS A 403 -22.98 -8.30 2.17
C CYS A 403 -24.09 -9.26 2.58
N LYS A 404 -23.75 -10.27 3.35
CA LYS A 404 -24.71 -11.11 4.06
C LYS A 404 -25.12 -10.38 5.34
N VAL A 405 -26.38 -10.01 5.48
CA VAL A 405 -26.91 -9.36 6.68
C VAL A 405 -27.65 -10.41 7.50
N VAL A 406 -27.22 -10.60 8.75
CA VAL A 406 -27.80 -11.56 9.68
C VAL A 406 -28.29 -10.82 10.92
N LEU A 407 -29.35 -11.32 11.55
CA LEU A 407 -29.80 -10.80 12.83
C LEU A 407 -28.89 -11.32 13.94
N GLU A 408 -28.45 -10.41 14.82
CA GLU A 408 -27.66 -10.73 16.02
C GLU A 408 -28.49 -11.36 17.11
#